data_36012603ec670d5dfcd1156d42795faf
#
_entry.id   36012603ec670d5dfcd1156d42795faf
#
_cell.length_a   1.000
_cell.length_b   1.000
_cell.length_c   1.000
_cell.angle_alpha   90.00
_cell.angle_beta   90.00
_cell.angle_gamma   90.00
#
_symmetry.space_group_name_H-M   'P 1'
#
loop_
_entity.id
_entity.type
_entity.pdbx_description
1 polymer ?
#
loop_
_entity_poly.entity_id
_entity_poly.type
_entity_poly.pdbx_seq_one_letter_code
_entity_poly.pdbx_strand_id
1 'polypeptide(L)'
;MNFSFRDLLREATQPATLRAIPFILFGCFVAAVALVYFINPYGIVPGGAFGASIVIHAIFPSMPIGTLGLMIQIPLMLISMLVLGGRLGVRTIVAAISLPLFVNLLTALSYPAGEAMRTLDPKLLLGGHLDLTNDLIVSSLIGGVLLGAGTGLVIRQQASSGGSDIVAMILNKYSGMPFSYCLMIVDGTIVLSGLLVIGMGLGLNVGSAEPRSWMLSFYSLITMFAIARSIGVVVSGTTDAKLVHIICTPEEGRVLRDWILNSLDRTATRSPSYGLYSEQEKEILLLVVRQKELPAITAGVKELAPDCFVVVTDAYDAYGYRWKALPDAGALQIH
;
A
#
# COMPACT_ATOMS: atom_id res chain seq x y z
N MET A 1 -16.59 19.93 14.08
CA MET A 1 -16.67 20.55 12.73
C MET A 1 -17.79 19.87 11.99
N ASN A 2 -18.92 20.60 11.75
CA ASN A 2 -20.10 19.98 11.11
C ASN A 2 -19.79 19.77 9.62
N PHE A 3 -19.67 18.52 9.23
CA PHE A 3 -19.50 18.12 7.83
C PHE A 3 -20.77 18.49 7.03
N SER A 4 -20.64 19.34 6.03
CA SER A 4 -21.77 19.74 5.18
C SER A 4 -21.72 18.98 3.85
N PHE A 5 -22.87 18.48 3.39
CA PHE A 5 -23.02 17.91 2.05
C PHE A 5 -22.56 18.85 0.93
N ARG A 6 -22.60 20.16 1.19
CA ARG A 6 -22.09 21.20 0.27
C ARG A 6 -20.57 21.11 0.09
N ASP A 7 -19.83 20.69 1.12
CA ASP A 7 -18.37 20.55 1.05
C ASP A 7 -17.98 19.38 0.15
N LEU A 8 -18.73 18.25 0.21
CA LEU A 8 -18.57 17.13 -0.72
C LEU A 8 -18.82 17.52 -2.19
N LEU A 9 -19.88 18.26 -2.44
CA LEU A 9 -20.19 18.72 -3.81
C LEU A 9 -19.10 19.66 -4.33
N ARG A 10 -18.55 20.52 -3.46
CA ARG A 10 -17.45 21.42 -3.81
C ARG A 10 -16.16 20.67 -4.08
N GLU A 11 -15.87 19.63 -3.30
CA GLU A 11 -14.72 18.76 -3.51
C GLU A 11 -14.86 17.93 -4.80
N ALA A 12 -16.07 17.45 -5.12
CA ALA A 12 -16.35 16.69 -6.33
C ALA A 12 -16.07 17.48 -7.62
N THR A 13 -16.28 18.81 -7.59
CA THR A 13 -16.06 19.69 -8.74
C THR A 13 -14.63 20.23 -8.83
N GLN A 14 -13.77 19.94 -7.87
CA GLN A 14 -12.38 20.38 -7.92
C GLN A 14 -11.61 19.69 -9.06
N PRO A 15 -10.81 20.42 -9.86
CA PRO A 15 -10.08 19.83 -10.97
C PRO A 15 -9.06 18.76 -10.52
N ALA A 16 -8.56 18.86 -9.30
CA ALA A 16 -7.68 17.86 -8.69
C ALA A 16 -8.42 16.53 -8.43
N THR A 17 -9.67 16.58 -7.98
CA THR A 17 -10.51 15.40 -7.76
C THR A 17 -10.90 14.75 -9.09
N LEU A 18 -11.30 15.55 -10.07
CA LEU A 18 -11.66 15.04 -11.41
C LEU A 18 -10.49 14.34 -12.11
N ARG A 19 -9.26 14.85 -11.95
CA ARG A 19 -8.05 14.21 -12.48
C ARG A 19 -7.69 12.91 -11.73
N ALA A 20 -8.03 12.81 -10.46
CA ALA A 20 -7.75 11.63 -9.65
C ALA A 20 -8.70 10.45 -9.95
N ILE A 21 -9.96 10.71 -10.34
CA ILE A 21 -10.99 9.70 -10.58
C ILE A 21 -10.54 8.60 -11.57
N PRO A 22 -9.97 8.89 -12.75
CA PRO A 22 -9.53 7.84 -13.68
C PRO A 22 -8.48 6.91 -13.06
N PHE A 23 -7.54 7.46 -12.29
CA PHE A 23 -6.51 6.66 -11.61
C PHE A 23 -7.10 5.80 -10.49
N ILE A 24 -8.10 6.32 -9.76
CA ILE A 24 -8.82 5.57 -8.73
C ILE A 24 -9.59 4.42 -9.38
N LEU A 25 -10.33 4.67 -10.45
CA LEU A 25 -11.08 3.64 -11.16
C LEU A 25 -10.15 2.56 -11.73
N PHE A 26 -9.02 2.94 -12.33
CA PHE A 26 -8.03 2.01 -12.82
C PHE A 26 -7.42 1.18 -11.69
N GLY A 27 -7.07 1.80 -10.56
CA GLY A 27 -6.58 1.10 -9.36
C GLY A 27 -7.60 0.11 -8.83
N CYS A 28 -8.87 0.50 -8.73
CA CYS A 28 -9.98 -0.38 -8.33
C CYS A 28 -10.17 -1.54 -9.32
N PHE A 29 -10.05 -1.30 -10.62
CA PHE A 29 -10.16 -2.34 -11.63
C PHE A 29 -9.02 -3.36 -11.50
N VAL A 30 -7.77 -2.92 -11.35
CA VAL A 30 -6.60 -3.81 -11.12
C VAL A 30 -6.78 -4.62 -9.85
N ALA A 31 -7.24 -4.00 -8.77
CA ALA A 31 -7.53 -4.68 -7.51
C ALA A 31 -8.67 -5.72 -7.66
N ALA A 32 -9.71 -5.40 -8.43
CA ALA A 32 -10.80 -6.33 -8.72
C ALA A 32 -10.34 -7.53 -9.55
N VAL A 33 -9.46 -7.33 -10.54
CA VAL A 33 -8.81 -8.40 -11.31
C VAL A 33 -8.04 -9.34 -10.38
N ALA A 34 -7.25 -8.79 -9.44
CA ALA A 34 -6.52 -9.58 -8.46
C ALA A 34 -7.46 -10.45 -7.60
N LEU A 35 -8.55 -9.84 -7.10
CA LEU A 35 -9.52 -10.53 -6.26
C LEU A 35 -10.23 -11.64 -7.03
N VAL A 36 -10.76 -11.36 -8.23
CA VAL A 36 -11.63 -12.29 -8.97
C VAL A 36 -10.85 -13.45 -9.58
N TYR A 37 -9.64 -13.21 -10.06
CA TYR A 37 -8.88 -14.23 -10.78
C TYR A 37 -7.85 -14.97 -9.94
N PHE A 38 -7.30 -14.34 -8.90
CA PHE A 38 -6.17 -14.91 -8.16
C PHE A 38 -6.45 -15.14 -6.67
N ILE A 39 -7.45 -14.54 -6.08
CA ILE A 39 -7.66 -14.59 -4.62
C ILE A 39 -8.94 -15.34 -4.28
N ASN A 40 -10.10 -14.86 -4.76
CA ASN A 40 -11.42 -15.40 -4.40
C ASN A 40 -11.61 -16.88 -4.75
N PRO A 41 -11.22 -17.37 -5.96
CA PRO A 41 -11.45 -18.76 -6.34
C PRO A 41 -10.71 -19.75 -5.45
N TYR A 42 -9.58 -19.33 -4.91
CA TYR A 42 -8.71 -20.19 -4.10
C TYR A 42 -8.97 -20.05 -2.60
N GLY A 43 -9.89 -19.19 -2.18
CA GLY A 43 -10.22 -18.97 -0.77
C GLY A 43 -9.09 -18.35 0.04
N ILE A 44 -8.18 -17.63 -0.61
CA ILE A 44 -7.10 -16.89 0.04
C ILE A 44 -7.70 -15.65 0.70
N VAL A 45 -7.38 -15.40 1.97
CA VAL A 45 -7.91 -14.27 2.75
C VAL A 45 -6.84 -13.19 2.88
N PRO A 46 -6.90 -12.12 2.05
CA PRO A 46 -5.83 -11.12 1.99
C PRO A 46 -5.85 -10.11 3.16
N GLY A 47 -6.79 -10.22 4.10
CA GLY A 47 -7.14 -9.15 5.04
C GLY A 47 -8.12 -8.14 4.42
N GLY A 48 -8.38 -7.03 5.11
CA GLY A 48 -9.26 -6.00 4.61
C GLY A 48 -10.74 -6.36 4.55
N ALA A 49 -11.58 -5.43 4.08
CA ALA A 49 -13.01 -5.68 3.92
C ALA A 49 -13.30 -6.84 2.96
N PHE A 50 -12.48 -7.04 1.92
CA PHE A 50 -12.65 -8.16 1.00
C PHE A 50 -12.21 -9.48 1.62
N GLY A 51 -11.19 -9.50 2.49
CA GLY A 51 -10.86 -10.68 3.30
C GLY A 51 -12.04 -11.12 4.16
N ALA A 52 -12.66 -10.16 4.87
CA ALA A 52 -13.88 -10.42 5.63
C ALA A 52 -15.03 -10.90 4.74
N SER A 53 -15.19 -10.32 3.55
CA SER A 53 -16.22 -10.73 2.59
C SER A 53 -16.03 -12.16 2.09
N ILE A 54 -14.78 -12.61 1.88
CA ILE A 54 -14.45 -13.98 1.49
C ILE A 54 -14.83 -14.97 2.62
N VAL A 55 -14.50 -14.62 3.86
CA VAL A 55 -14.85 -15.44 5.03
C VAL A 55 -16.37 -15.57 5.18
N ILE A 56 -17.11 -14.45 5.04
CA ILE A 56 -18.57 -14.45 5.13
C ILE A 56 -19.18 -15.22 3.94
N HIS A 57 -18.62 -15.07 2.73
CA HIS A 57 -19.07 -15.82 1.56
C HIS A 57 -18.91 -17.35 1.72
N ALA A 58 -17.82 -17.77 2.38
CA ALA A 58 -17.63 -19.20 2.69
C ALA A 58 -18.74 -19.76 3.59
N ILE A 59 -19.30 -18.94 4.49
CA ILE A 59 -20.44 -19.32 5.34
C ILE A 59 -21.76 -19.19 4.59
N PHE A 60 -21.90 -18.13 3.77
CA PHE A 60 -23.12 -17.78 3.04
C PHE A 60 -22.84 -17.67 1.52
N PRO A 61 -22.70 -18.79 0.78
CA PRO A 61 -22.32 -18.76 -0.65
C PRO A 61 -23.37 -18.11 -1.56
N SER A 62 -24.58 -17.86 -1.06
CA SER A 62 -25.64 -17.19 -1.82
C SER A 62 -25.36 -15.73 -2.12
N MET A 63 -24.48 -15.07 -1.34
CA MET A 63 -24.16 -13.65 -1.46
C MET A 63 -22.84 -13.45 -2.20
N PRO A 64 -22.82 -12.72 -3.34
CA PRO A 64 -21.58 -12.42 -4.06
C PRO A 64 -20.59 -11.64 -3.19
N ILE A 65 -19.28 -11.91 -3.31
CA ILE A 65 -18.21 -11.29 -2.52
C ILE A 65 -18.21 -9.77 -2.66
N GLY A 66 -18.40 -9.24 -3.88
CA GLY A 66 -18.48 -7.79 -4.07
C GLY A 66 -19.68 -7.16 -3.40
N THR A 67 -20.83 -7.85 -3.33
CA THR A 67 -22.01 -7.38 -2.58
C THR A 67 -21.75 -7.36 -1.09
N LEU A 68 -21.12 -8.40 -0.54
CA LEU A 68 -20.68 -8.43 0.86
C LEU A 68 -19.67 -7.30 1.13
N GLY A 69 -18.76 -7.03 0.19
CA GLY A 69 -17.86 -5.89 0.26
C GLY A 69 -18.59 -4.55 0.40
N LEU A 70 -19.61 -4.31 -0.42
CA LEU A 70 -20.47 -3.11 -0.28
C LEU A 70 -21.18 -3.05 1.07
N MET A 71 -21.73 -4.18 1.52
CA MET A 71 -22.42 -4.26 2.81
C MET A 71 -21.53 -3.97 4.02
N ILE A 72 -20.23 -4.26 3.92
CA ILE A 72 -19.24 -3.95 4.95
C ILE A 72 -18.74 -2.51 4.79
N GLN A 73 -18.39 -2.09 3.58
CA GLN A 73 -17.73 -0.81 3.34
C GLN A 73 -18.66 0.39 3.53
N ILE A 74 -19.94 0.30 3.11
CA ILE A 74 -20.88 1.42 3.26
C ILE A 74 -21.11 1.79 4.73
N PRO A 75 -21.45 0.85 5.66
CA PRO A 75 -21.57 1.17 7.08
C PRO A 75 -20.26 1.70 7.68
N LEU A 76 -19.11 1.10 7.34
CA LEU A 76 -17.81 1.57 7.82
C LEU A 76 -17.53 3.00 7.39
N MET A 77 -17.85 3.33 6.15
CA MET A 77 -17.70 4.69 5.64
C MET A 77 -18.60 5.68 6.38
N LEU A 78 -19.88 5.32 6.65
CA LEU A 78 -20.79 6.15 7.42
C LEU A 78 -20.30 6.35 8.86
N ILE A 79 -19.86 5.28 9.53
CA ILE A 79 -19.28 5.34 10.88
C ILE A 79 -18.03 6.24 10.88
N SER A 80 -17.18 6.15 9.87
CA SER A 80 -15.98 6.97 9.79
C SER A 80 -16.29 8.45 9.63
N MET A 81 -17.32 8.80 8.87
CA MET A 81 -17.80 10.19 8.74
C MET A 81 -18.24 10.74 10.08
N LEU A 82 -18.91 9.93 10.90
CA LEU A 82 -19.37 10.32 12.24
C LEU A 82 -18.20 10.42 13.23
N VAL A 83 -17.27 9.44 13.21
CA VAL A 83 -16.21 9.31 14.22
C VAL A 83 -14.98 10.15 13.88
N LEU A 84 -14.56 10.16 12.60
CA LEU A 84 -13.34 10.82 12.14
C LEU A 84 -13.60 12.22 11.55
N GLY A 85 -14.87 12.61 11.41
CA GLY A 85 -15.26 13.96 11.02
C GLY A 85 -14.82 14.33 9.60
N GLY A 86 -15.49 13.81 8.57
CA GLY A 86 -15.38 14.34 7.19
C GLY A 86 -14.02 14.25 6.49
N ARG A 87 -13.05 13.53 7.07
CA ARG A 87 -11.73 13.33 6.46
C ARG A 87 -11.73 12.40 5.25
N LEU A 88 -12.84 11.69 5.03
CA LEU A 88 -13.02 10.83 3.86
C LEU A 88 -13.72 11.61 2.76
N GLY A 89 -12.94 12.08 1.79
CA GLY A 89 -13.43 12.87 0.67
C GLY A 89 -14.16 12.05 -0.38
N VAL A 90 -14.67 12.73 -1.39
CA VAL A 90 -15.35 12.14 -2.57
C VAL A 90 -14.53 11.03 -3.22
N ARG A 91 -13.22 11.15 -3.24
CA ARG A 91 -12.29 10.15 -3.81
C ARG A 91 -12.43 8.79 -3.14
N THR A 92 -12.58 8.76 -1.80
CA THR A 92 -12.78 7.52 -1.03
C THR A 92 -14.17 6.93 -1.30
N ILE A 93 -15.21 7.75 -1.44
CA ILE A 93 -16.55 7.28 -1.80
C ILE A 93 -16.51 6.59 -3.16
N VAL A 94 -15.86 7.21 -4.16
CA VAL A 94 -15.71 6.63 -5.49
C VAL A 94 -14.98 5.28 -5.42
N ALA A 95 -13.87 5.19 -4.69
CA ALA A 95 -13.12 3.93 -4.56
C ALA A 95 -13.93 2.83 -3.86
N ALA A 96 -14.57 3.16 -2.73
CA ALA A 96 -15.35 2.21 -1.93
C ALA A 96 -16.57 1.64 -2.66
N ILE A 97 -17.12 2.37 -3.62
CA ILE A 97 -18.23 1.88 -4.45
C ILE A 97 -17.71 1.16 -5.70
N SER A 98 -16.69 1.70 -6.36
CA SER A 98 -16.21 1.17 -7.65
C SER A 98 -15.55 -0.20 -7.51
N LEU A 99 -14.77 -0.43 -6.46
CA LEU A 99 -14.07 -1.71 -6.28
C LEU A 99 -15.02 -2.90 -6.14
N PRO A 100 -16.03 -2.88 -5.25
CA PRO A 100 -17.02 -3.97 -5.16
C PRO A 100 -17.85 -4.14 -6.45
N LEU A 101 -18.18 -3.05 -7.14
CA LEU A 101 -18.89 -3.12 -8.41
C LEU A 101 -18.05 -3.82 -9.49
N PHE A 102 -16.77 -3.50 -9.60
CA PHE A 102 -15.86 -4.21 -10.51
C PHE A 102 -15.70 -5.68 -10.13
N VAL A 103 -15.62 -6.01 -8.84
CA VAL A 103 -15.58 -7.41 -8.39
C VAL A 103 -16.83 -8.16 -8.84
N ASN A 104 -18.02 -7.60 -8.61
CA ASN A 104 -19.27 -8.23 -9.05
C ASN A 104 -19.36 -8.35 -10.58
N LEU A 105 -18.98 -7.29 -11.30
CA LEU A 105 -18.99 -7.28 -12.76
C LEU A 105 -18.05 -8.36 -13.34
N LEU A 106 -16.80 -8.39 -12.88
CA LEU A 106 -15.82 -9.36 -13.36
C LEU A 106 -16.21 -10.79 -12.99
N THR A 107 -16.76 -11.02 -11.79
CA THR A 107 -17.28 -12.34 -11.39
C THR A 107 -18.40 -12.78 -12.33
N ALA A 108 -19.36 -11.90 -12.62
CA ALA A 108 -20.46 -12.20 -13.53
C ALA A 108 -20.02 -12.47 -14.98
N LEU A 109 -18.93 -11.85 -15.43
CA LEU A 109 -18.36 -12.07 -16.77
C LEU A 109 -17.51 -13.34 -16.85
N SER A 110 -16.91 -13.77 -15.72
CA SER A 110 -15.90 -14.83 -15.69
C SER A 110 -16.44 -16.20 -15.34
N TYR A 111 -17.63 -16.25 -14.72
CA TYR A 111 -18.28 -17.49 -14.33
C TYR A 111 -19.61 -17.67 -15.07
N PRO A 112 -19.96 -18.91 -15.49
CA PRO A 112 -21.30 -19.20 -15.99
C PRO A 112 -22.34 -18.96 -14.89
N ALA A 113 -23.52 -18.51 -15.28
CA ALA A 113 -24.60 -18.22 -14.36
C ALA A 113 -25.04 -19.49 -13.58
N GLY A 114 -25.44 -19.30 -12.32
CA GLY A 114 -25.96 -20.38 -11.48
C GLY A 114 -25.00 -20.80 -10.37
N GLU A 115 -24.83 -22.10 -10.18
CA GLU A 115 -24.06 -22.66 -9.06
C GLU A 115 -22.56 -22.33 -9.13
N ALA A 116 -21.98 -22.28 -10.32
CA ALA A 116 -20.60 -21.92 -10.57
C ALA A 116 -20.24 -20.52 -10.03
N MET A 117 -21.16 -19.56 -10.16
CA MET A 117 -20.98 -18.20 -9.64
C MET A 117 -21.07 -18.14 -8.10
N ARG A 118 -21.74 -19.12 -7.47
CA ARG A 118 -21.87 -19.22 -6.01
C ARG A 118 -20.68 -19.94 -5.38
N THR A 119 -20.17 -20.96 -6.02
CA THR A 119 -19.06 -21.79 -5.51
C THR A 119 -17.70 -21.21 -5.81
N LEU A 120 -17.60 -20.30 -6.81
CA LEU A 120 -16.35 -19.73 -7.32
C LEU A 120 -15.31 -20.81 -7.62
N ASP A 121 -15.73 -21.92 -8.27
CA ASP A 121 -14.85 -23.04 -8.58
C ASP A 121 -13.76 -22.59 -9.58
N PRO A 122 -12.45 -22.70 -9.22
CA PRO A 122 -11.36 -22.33 -10.11
C PRO A 122 -11.39 -23.04 -11.48
N LYS A 123 -11.91 -24.27 -11.52
CA LYS A 123 -12.02 -25.06 -12.75
C LYS A 123 -13.00 -24.49 -13.77
N LEU A 124 -13.92 -23.65 -13.34
CA LEU A 124 -14.93 -23.02 -14.20
C LEU A 124 -14.57 -21.55 -14.55
N LEU A 125 -13.49 -21.03 -13.99
CA LEU A 125 -13.02 -19.69 -14.23
C LEU A 125 -12.58 -19.53 -15.69
N LEU A 126 -13.18 -18.55 -16.39
CA LEU A 126 -12.94 -18.32 -17.83
C LEU A 126 -13.07 -19.59 -18.69
N GLY A 127 -14.03 -20.43 -18.37
CA GLY A 127 -14.21 -21.72 -19.08
C GLY A 127 -13.09 -22.73 -18.81
N GLY A 128 -12.39 -22.63 -17.68
CA GLY A 128 -11.32 -23.56 -17.26
C GLY A 128 -9.93 -23.19 -17.79
N HIS A 129 -9.79 -22.03 -18.44
CA HIS A 129 -8.48 -21.61 -18.97
C HIS A 129 -7.52 -21.07 -17.90
N LEU A 130 -8.01 -20.70 -16.73
CA LEU A 130 -7.21 -20.18 -15.63
C LEU A 130 -7.46 -21.00 -14.35
N ASP A 131 -6.79 -22.14 -14.24
CA ASP A 131 -6.80 -22.98 -13.05
C ASP A 131 -5.41 -23.03 -12.41
N LEU A 132 -5.24 -22.34 -11.28
CA LEU A 132 -4.01 -22.31 -10.49
C LEU A 132 -4.15 -23.11 -9.19
N THR A 133 -5.07 -24.09 -9.14
CA THR A 133 -5.31 -24.91 -7.93
C THR A 133 -4.05 -25.65 -7.48
N ASN A 134 -3.19 -26.03 -8.41
CA ASN A 134 -1.94 -26.70 -8.13
C ASN A 134 -0.78 -25.73 -7.80
N ASP A 135 -0.95 -24.42 -8.09
CA ASP A 135 0.09 -23.41 -7.99
C ASP A 135 -0.35 -22.24 -7.10
N LEU A 136 -0.86 -22.54 -5.90
CA LEU A 136 -1.39 -21.54 -4.96
C LEU A 136 -0.37 -20.47 -4.54
N ILE A 137 0.93 -20.80 -4.55
CA ILE A 137 2.00 -19.82 -4.30
C ILE A 137 1.99 -18.76 -5.40
N VAL A 138 1.89 -19.16 -6.66
CA VAL A 138 1.86 -18.26 -7.81
C VAL A 138 0.62 -17.37 -7.74
N SER A 139 -0.53 -17.98 -7.45
CA SER A 139 -1.80 -17.26 -7.26
C SER A 139 -1.68 -16.22 -6.13
N SER A 140 -1.11 -16.59 -4.98
CA SER A 140 -0.91 -15.71 -3.83
C SER A 140 0.00 -14.53 -4.14
N LEU A 141 1.10 -14.76 -4.84
CA LEU A 141 2.07 -13.73 -5.19
C LEU A 141 1.49 -12.76 -6.24
N ILE A 142 0.97 -13.30 -7.34
CA ILE A 142 0.38 -12.46 -8.41
C ILE A 142 -0.82 -11.70 -7.88
N GLY A 143 -1.73 -12.38 -7.18
CA GLY A 143 -2.89 -11.75 -6.56
C GLY A 143 -2.49 -10.68 -5.55
N GLY A 144 -1.50 -10.95 -4.70
CA GLY A 144 -0.99 -9.97 -3.73
C GLY A 144 -0.34 -8.75 -4.39
N VAL A 145 0.50 -8.96 -5.41
CA VAL A 145 1.15 -7.87 -6.14
C VAL A 145 0.12 -6.99 -6.87
N LEU A 146 -0.82 -7.59 -7.59
CA LEU A 146 -1.87 -6.86 -8.32
C LEU A 146 -2.81 -6.13 -7.36
N LEU A 147 -3.27 -6.79 -6.28
CA LEU A 147 -4.13 -6.16 -5.29
C LEU A 147 -3.42 -4.99 -4.60
N GLY A 148 -2.16 -5.19 -4.23
CA GLY A 148 -1.34 -4.14 -3.63
C GLY A 148 -1.04 -2.99 -4.59
N ALA A 149 -0.80 -3.27 -5.88
CA ALA A 149 -0.61 -2.23 -6.89
C ALA A 149 -1.89 -1.43 -7.11
N GLY A 150 -3.05 -2.10 -7.24
CA GLY A 150 -4.34 -1.44 -7.40
C GLY A 150 -4.70 -0.56 -6.20
N THR A 151 -4.59 -1.09 -4.98
CA THR A 151 -4.85 -0.34 -3.74
C THR A 151 -3.82 0.78 -3.55
N GLY A 152 -2.55 0.56 -3.89
CA GLY A 152 -1.51 1.58 -3.85
C GLY A 152 -1.79 2.76 -4.78
N LEU A 153 -2.33 2.50 -5.99
CA LEU A 153 -2.77 3.57 -6.91
C LEU A 153 -3.91 4.41 -6.29
N VAL A 154 -4.86 3.76 -5.61
CA VAL A 154 -5.95 4.45 -4.89
C VAL A 154 -5.40 5.32 -3.76
N ILE A 155 -4.52 4.76 -2.92
CA ILE A 155 -3.90 5.48 -1.78
C ILE A 155 -3.07 6.67 -2.29
N ARG A 156 -2.35 6.53 -3.40
CA ARG A 156 -1.58 7.63 -4.00
C ARG A 156 -2.44 8.81 -4.40
N GLN A 157 -3.73 8.60 -4.68
CA GLN A 157 -4.71 9.66 -4.94
C GLN A 157 -5.34 10.22 -3.66
N GLN A 158 -4.78 9.92 -2.48
CA GLN A 158 -5.32 10.32 -1.17
C GLN A 158 -6.74 9.80 -0.94
N ALA A 159 -7.04 8.62 -1.47
CA ALA A 159 -8.28 7.90 -1.25
C ALA A 159 -8.00 6.63 -0.45
N SER A 160 -9.01 6.16 0.28
CA SER A 160 -9.02 4.86 0.94
C SER A 160 -9.90 3.88 0.16
N SER A 161 -9.62 2.59 0.28
CA SER A 161 -10.53 1.56 -0.27
C SER A 161 -11.84 1.43 0.50
N GLY A 162 -11.97 2.13 1.63
CA GLY A 162 -13.17 2.06 2.48
C GLY A 162 -13.24 0.81 3.35
N GLY A 163 -12.14 0.12 3.55
CA GLY A 163 -12.07 -1.18 4.20
C GLY A 163 -11.60 -1.16 5.67
N SER A 164 -10.77 -2.14 6.03
CA SER A 164 -10.21 -2.33 7.37
C SER A 164 -9.36 -1.16 7.85
N ASP A 165 -8.81 -0.37 6.93
CA ASP A 165 -8.09 0.87 7.19
C ASP A 165 -8.95 1.88 7.97
N ILE A 166 -10.26 1.96 7.68
CA ILE A 166 -11.20 2.78 8.47
C ILE A 166 -11.26 2.28 9.92
N VAL A 167 -11.39 0.97 10.12
CA VAL A 167 -11.43 0.37 11.46
C VAL A 167 -10.12 0.64 12.19
N ALA A 168 -8.99 0.49 11.50
CA ALA A 168 -7.68 0.77 12.05
C ALA A 168 -7.51 2.26 12.43
N MET A 169 -8.04 3.21 11.62
CA MET A 169 -8.03 4.63 11.94
C MET A 169 -8.88 4.95 13.18
N ILE A 170 -10.04 4.31 13.31
CA ILE A 170 -10.90 4.45 14.49
C ILE A 170 -10.17 3.90 15.73
N LEU A 171 -9.59 2.70 15.62
CA LEU A 171 -8.84 2.08 16.70
C LEU A 171 -7.64 2.94 17.12
N ASN A 172 -6.88 3.47 16.17
CA ASN A 172 -5.78 4.42 16.41
C ASN A 172 -6.25 5.66 17.21
N LYS A 173 -7.39 6.24 16.82
CA LYS A 173 -7.95 7.42 17.49
C LYS A 173 -8.26 7.18 18.97
N TYR A 174 -8.78 6.01 19.31
CA TYR A 174 -9.22 5.72 20.69
C TYR A 174 -8.15 5.02 21.53
N SER A 175 -7.26 4.23 20.93
CA SER A 175 -6.22 3.49 21.67
C SER A 175 -4.90 4.26 21.79
N GLY A 176 -4.68 5.27 20.93
CA GLY A 176 -3.39 5.96 20.84
C GLY A 176 -2.25 5.11 20.25
N MET A 177 -2.53 3.86 19.87
CA MET A 177 -1.54 2.98 19.23
C MET A 177 -1.21 3.47 17.81
N PRO A 178 0.02 3.28 17.32
CA PRO A 178 0.36 3.60 15.92
C PRO A 178 -0.58 2.92 14.93
N PHE A 179 -0.95 3.62 13.86
CA PHE A 179 -1.89 3.14 12.83
C PHE A 179 -1.52 1.77 12.24
N SER A 180 -0.22 1.54 12.02
CA SER A 180 0.29 0.27 11.47
C SER A 180 0.00 -0.93 12.39
N TYR A 181 0.10 -0.77 13.71
CA TYR A 181 -0.28 -1.82 14.67
C TYR A 181 -1.79 -2.06 14.68
N CYS A 182 -2.59 -1.00 14.63
CA CYS A 182 -4.04 -1.12 14.55
C CYS A 182 -4.47 -1.88 13.27
N LEU A 183 -3.87 -1.54 12.12
CA LEU A 183 -4.13 -2.24 10.86
C LEU A 183 -3.72 -3.71 10.92
N MET A 184 -2.56 -4.00 11.48
CA MET A 184 -2.08 -5.38 11.65
C MET A 184 -3.01 -6.21 12.56
N ILE A 185 -3.56 -5.62 13.62
CA ILE A 185 -4.51 -6.30 14.50
C ILE A 185 -5.81 -6.59 13.75
N VAL A 186 -6.36 -5.62 13.04
CA VAL A 186 -7.63 -5.77 12.30
C VAL A 186 -7.48 -6.81 11.19
N ASP A 187 -6.47 -6.67 10.34
CA ASP A 187 -6.24 -7.59 9.22
C ASP A 187 -5.82 -8.98 9.71
N GLY A 188 -5.01 -9.04 10.76
CA GLY A 188 -4.63 -10.30 11.41
C GLY A 188 -5.83 -11.06 11.97
N THR A 189 -6.80 -10.35 12.57
CA THR A 189 -8.05 -10.95 13.05
C THR A 189 -8.89 -11.52 11.90
N ILE A 190 -8.94 -10.81 10.76
CA ILE A 190 -9.65 -11.27 9.56
C ILE A 190 -8.97 -12.52 8.98
N VAL A 191 -7.64 -12.54 8.87
CA VAL A 191 -6.89 -13.72 8.39
C VAL A 191 -7.08 -14.90 9.34
N LEU A 192 -7.05 -14.66 10.65
CA LEU A 192 -7.31 -15.70 11.64
C LEU A 192 -8.74 -16.25 11.53
N SER A 193 -9.74 -15.40 11.32
CA SER A 193 -11.11 -15.86 11.05
C SER A 193 -11.20 -16.71 9.77
N GLY A 194 -10.43 -16.36 8.74
CA GLY A 194 -10.28 -17.17 7.53
C GLY A 194 -9.70 -18.56 7.81
N LEU A 195 -8.66 -18.63 8.68
CA LEU A 195 -8.12 -19.93 9.13
C LEU A 195 -9.18 -20.78 9.80
N LEU A 196 -9.93 -20.20 10.73
CA LEU A 196 -10.96 -20.94 11.48
C LEU A 196 -12.11 -21.40 10.59
N VAL A 197 -12.61 -20.53 9.72
CA VAL A 197 -13.77 -20.82 8.88
C VAL A 197 -13.38 -21.67 7.65
N ILE A 198 -12.46 -21.18 6.84
CA ILE A 198 -12.12 -21.81 5.55
C ILE A 198 -11.11 -22.94 5.75
N GLY A 199 -10.09 -22.72 6.60
CA GLY A 199 -9.03 -23.70 6.85
C GLY A 199 -9.48 -24.89 7.69
N MET A 200 -10.21 -24.64 8.79
CA MET A 200 -10.67 -25.66 9.73
C MET A 200 -12.14 -26.07 9.52
N GLY A 201 -12.87 -25.37 8.65
CA GLY A 201 -14.28 -25.68 8.38
C GLY A 201 -15.26 -25.28 9.47
N LEU A 202 -14.87 -24.41 10.41
CA LEU A 202 -15.75 -23.93 11.46
C LEU A 202 -16.88 -23.05 10.89
N GLY A 203 -18.13 -23.46 11.11
CA GLY A 203 -19.30 -22.70 10.64
C GLY A 203 -19.69 -22.98 9.18
N LEU A 204 -18.98 -23.84 8.47
CA LEU A 204 -19.42 -24.34 7.17
C LEU A 204 -20.55 -25.35 7.36
N ASN A 205 -21.65 -25.21 6.61
CA ASN A 205 -22.72 -26.20 6.63
C ASN A 205 -22.16 -27.54 6.14
N VAL A 206 -22.28 -28.56 6.98
CA VAL A 206 -21.85 -29.94 6.70
C VAL A 206 -22.55 -30.43 5.44
N GLY A 207 -21.84 -30.44 4.31
CA GLY A 207 -22.36 -31.00 3.05
C GLY A 207 -21.91 -30.31 1.76
N SER A 208 -21.25 -29.17 1.78
CA SER A 208 -20.93 -28.43 0.55
C SER A 208 -19.45 -28.15 0.28
N ALA A 209 -18.53 -28.36 1.21
CA ALA A 209 -17.09 -28.26 0.94
C ALA A 209 -16.30 -29.07 1.96
N GLU A 210 -15.36 -29.88 1.51
CA GLU A 210 -14.32 -30.40 2.37
C GLU A 210 -13.51 -29.22 2.96
N PRO A 211 -13.09 -29.29 4.25
CA PRO A 211 -12.29 -28.24 4.85
C PRO A 211 -11.01 -28.06 4.01
N ARG A 212 -10.88 -26.88 3.43
CA ARG A 212 -9.69 -26.56 2.66
C ARG A 212 -8.52 -26.49 3.66
N SER A 213 -7.41 -27.10 3.28
CA SER A 213 -6.21 -27.28 4.11
C SER A 213 -5.83 -25.99 4.87
N TRP A 214 -5.45 -26.13 6.15
CA TRP A 214 -4.87 -25.07 6.97
C TRP A 214 -3.68 -24.34 6.29
N MET A 215 -3.06 -24.96 5.27
CA MET A 215 -2.05 -24.33 4.42
C MET A 215 -2.54 -23.05 3.73
N LEU A 216 -3.86 -22.87 3.51
CA LEU A 216 -4.40 -21.64 2.94
C LEU A 216 -4.04 -20.39 3.76
N SER A 217 -3.86 -20.55 5.06
CA SER A 217 -3.47 -19.44 5.93
C SER A 217 -2.04 -18.98 5.66
N PHE A 218 -1.14 -19.88 5.30
CA PHE A 218 0.21 -19.50 4.88
C PHE A 218 0.17 -18.72 3.55
N TYR A 219 -0.65 -19.15 2.60
CA TYR A 219 -0.84 -18.41 1.35
C TYR A 219 -1.46 -17.04 1.59
N SER A 220 -2.36 -16.92 2.57
CA SER A 220 -2.92 -15.62 2.99
C SER A 220 -1.85 -14.68 3.56
N LEU A 221 -0.93 -15.20 4.38
CA LEU A 221 0.21 -14.43 4.89
C LEU A 221 1.18 -13.99 3.78
N ILE A 222 1.46 -14.88 2.83
CA ILE A 222 2.28 -14.55 1.64
C ILE A 222 1.60 -13.43 0.84
N THR A 223 0.29 -13.55 0.62
CA THR A 223 -0.49 -12.53 -0.09
C THR A 223 -0.46 -11.19 0.66
N MET A 224 -0.66 -11.17 1.99
CA MET A 224 -0.55 -9.96 2.82
C MET A 224 0.82 -9.29 2.67
N PHE A 225 1.90 -10.08 2.73
CA PHE A 225 3.26 -9.55 2.56
C PHE A 225 3.44 -8.95 1.16
N ALA A 226 2.99 -9.64 0.11
CA ALA A 226 3.06 -9.16 -1.28
C ALA A 226 2.26 -7.86 -1.46
N ILE A 227 1.05 -7.76 -0.87
CA ILE A 227 0.23 -6.55 -0.86
C ILE A 227 0.99 -5.39 -0.22
N ALA A 228 1.51 -5.58 0.99
CA ALA A 228 2.21 -4.54 1.74
C ALA A 228 3.44 -4.01 0.99
N ARG A 229 4.23 -4.92 0.39
CA ARG A 229 5.40 -4.54 -0.43
C ARG A 229 5.00 -3.79 -1.69
N SER A 230 3.95 -4.25 -2.37
CA SER A 230 3.47 -3.62 -3.60
C SER A 230 2.88 -2.24 -3.34
N ILE A 231 2.08 -2.06 -2.28
CA ILE A 231 1.59 -0.75 -1.84
C ILE A 231 2.78 0.19 -1.57
N GLY A 232 3.78 -0.27 -0.81
CA GLY A 232 4.96 0.52 -0.50
C GLY A 232 5.67 1.04 -1.76
N VAL A 233 5.88 0.18 -2.75
CA VAL A 233 6.52 0.56 -4.03
C VAL A 233 5.67 1.55 -4.81
N VAL A 234 4.35 1.35 -4.87
CA VAL A 234 3.45 2.22 -5.66
C VAL A 234 3.24 3.58 -4.99
N VAL A 235 3.10 3.62 -3.67
CA VAL A 235 2.82 4.86 -2.92
C VAL A 235 4.08 5.69 -2.75
N SER A 236 5.15 5.09 -2.24
CA SER A 236 6.40 5.80 -1.93
C SER A 236 7.34 5.90 -3.14
N GLY A 237 7.12 5.07 -4.17
CA GLY A 237 8.09 4.85 -5.21
C GLY A 237 9.29 4.03 -4.68
N THR A 238 10.26 3.80 -5.52
CA THR A 238 11.58 3.38 -5.06
C THR A 238 12.21 4.59 -4.38
N THR A 239 12.63 4.46 -3.13
CA THR A 239 13.40 5.50 -2.41
C THR A 239 14.77 5.60 -3.07
N ASP A 240 14.82 6.32 -4.20
CA ASP A 240 16.06 6.48 -4.96
C ASP A 240 16.98 7.52 -4.34
N ALA A 241 16.50 8.30 -3.36
CA ALA A 241 17.29 9.35 -2.73
C ALA A 241 17.96 8.84 -1.45
N LYS A 242 19.24 9.13 -1.33
CA LYS A 242 20.06 8.88 -0.14
C LYS A 242 20.65 10.19 0.33
N LEU A 243 20.60 10.41 1.63
CA LEU A 243 21.32 11.49 2.29
C LEU A 243 22.66 10.94 2.77
N VAL A 244 23.74 11.49 2.23
CA VAL A 244 25.11 11.11 2.55
C VAL A 244 25.74 12.21 3.38
N HIS A 245 26.22 11.85 4.56
CA HIS A 245 27.02 12.69 5.43
C HIS A 245 28.47 12.20 5.34
N ILE A 246 29.39 13.05 4.90
CA ILE A 246 30.82 12.76 4.87
C ILE A 246 31.46 13.64 5.95
N ILE A 247 32.00 13.03 6.97
CA ILE A 247 32.68 13.71 8.07
C ILE A 247 34.18 13.56 7.84
N CYS A 248 34.87 14.66 7.59
CA CYS A 248 36.26 14.72 7.17
C CYS A 248 37.02 15.86 7.88
N THR A 249 38.32 15.89 7.69
CA THR A 249 39.14 17.05 8.04
C THR A 249 38.92 18.18 7.05
N PRO A 250 39.23 19.46 7.40
CA PRO A 250 39.10 20.58 6.45
C PRO A 250 39.96 20.42 5.19
N GLU A 251 41.08 19.70 5.25
CA GLU A 251 41.96 19.44 4.13
C GLU A 251 41.34 18.41 3.17
N GLU A 252 40.87 17.29 3.70
CA GLU A 252 40.13 16.27 2.92
C GLU A 252 38.84 16.84 2.33
N GLY A 253 38.15 17.71 3.06
CA GLY A 253 36.96 18.41 2.62
C GLY A 253 37.18 19.28 1.38
N ARG A 254 38.36 19.89 1.24
CA ARG A 254 38.72 20.66 0.01
C ARG A 254 38.86 19.73 -1.20
N VAL A 255 39.55 18.61 -1.05
CA VAL A 255 39.74 17.63 -2.13
C VAL A 255 38.39 17.03 -2.56
N LEU A 256 37.58 16.60 -1.59
CA LEU A 256 36.25 16.05 -1.86
C LEU A 256 35.32 17.07 -2.49
N ARG A 257 35.37 18.34 -2.08
CA ARG A 257 34.57 19.42 -2.68
C ARG A 257 34.85 19.54 -4.19
N ASP A 258 36.11 19.61 -4.59
CA ASP A 258 36.48 19.79 -5.99
C ASP A 258 36.07 18.58 -6.82
N TRP A 259 36.18 17.38 -6.27
CA TRP A 259 35.69 16.15 -6.88
C TRP A 259 34.17 16.09 -7.00
N ILE A 260 33.43 16.43 -5.92
CA ILE A 260 31.96 16.45 -5.92
C ILE A 260 31.40 17.42 -6.95
N LEU A 261 31.99 18.62 -7.03
CA LEU A 261 31.53 19.66 -7.95
C LEU A 261 31.90 19.36 -9.41
N ASN A 262 33.13 18.89 -9.68
CA ASN A 262 33.65 18.78 -11.05
C ASN A 262 33.43 17.39 -11.66
N SER A 263 33.49 16.31 -10.85
CA SER A 263 33.39 14.93 -11.34
C SER A 263 32.01 14.33 -11.18
N LEU A 264 31.31 14.62 -10.07
CA LEU A 264 29.99 14.11 -9.83
C LEU A 264 28.87 15.02 -10.35
N ASP A 265 29.17 16.27 -10.70
CA ASP A 265 28.19 17.31 -11.07
C ASP A 265 27.05 17.38 -9.99
N ARG A 266 27.46 17.40 -8.73
CA ARG A 266 26.57 17.48 -7.57
C ARG A 266 26.97 18.63 -6.65
N THR A 267 26.01 19.11 -5.87
CA THR A 267 26.26 20.09 -4.82
C THR A 267 26.20 19.41 -3.46
N ALA A 268 26.95 19.95 -2.51
CA ALA A 268 26.90 19.55 -1.11
C ALA A 268 26.80 20.79 -0.22
N THR A 269 26.16 20.64 0.92
CA THR A 269 26.20 21.65 1.97
C THR A 269 27.34 21.31 2.91
N ARG A 270 28.20 22.31 3.20
CA ARG A 270 29.31 22.18 4.11
C ARG A 270 28.89 22.77 5.48
N SER A 271 29.15 22.02 6.55
CA SER A 271 28.92 22.47 7.92
C SER A 271 30.20 22.26 8.73
N PRO A 272 30.73 23.30 9.41
CA PRO A 272 31.85 23.15 10.33
C PRO A 272 31.39 22.35 11.56
N SER A 273 32.26 21.50 12.07
CA SER A 273 32.00 20.67 13.25
C SER A 273 33.31 20.44 14.01
N TYR A 274 33.22 19.90 15.22
CA TYR A 274 34.36 19.54 16.05
C TYR A 274 34.23 18.11 16.54
N GLY A 275 35.32 17.39 16.55
CA GLY A 275 35.36 16.06 17.12
C GLY A 275 35.16 16.13 18.65
N LEU A 276 34.16 15.41 19.19
CA LEU A 276 33.85 15.48 20.61
C LEU A 276 35.00 15.03 21.53
N TYR A 277 35.78 14.05 21.06
CA TYR A 277 36.90 13.50 21.83
C TYR A 277 38.23 14.22 21.54
N SER A 278 38.50 14.53 20.26
CA SER A 278 39.77 15.10 19.83
C SER A 278 39.80 16.61 19.87
N GLU A 279 38.62 17.26 19.99
CA GLU A 279 38.41 18.71 19.85
C GLU A 279 38.96 19.31 18.54
N GLN A 280 39.35 18.42 17.61
CA GLN A 280 39.87 18.83 16.31
C GLN A 280 38.73 19.34 15.41
N GLU A 281 39.08 20.32 14.59
CA GLU A 281 38.17 20.83 13.59
C GLU A 281 37.86 19.76 12.53
N LYS A 282 36.58 19.59 12.24
CA LYS A 282 36.02 18.67 11.25
C LYS A 282 35.03 19.41 10.36
N GLU A 283 34.75 18.84 9.20
CA GLU A 283 33.70 19.32 8.31
C GLU A 283 32.74 18.19 8.01
N ILE A 284 31.46 18.51 7.94
CA ILE A 284 30.41 17.61 7.49
C ILE A 284 29.98 18.09 6.10
N LEU A 285 30.19 17.25 5.08
CA LEU A 285 29.62 17.45 3.74
C LEU A 285 28.33 16.69 3.66
N LEU A 286 27.24 17.39 3.39
CA LEU A 286 25.87 16.91 3.34
C LEU A 286 25.41 16.93 1.89
N LEU A 287 25.14 15.78 1.29
CA LEU A 287 24.70 15.69 -0.10
C LEU A 287 23.55 14.69 -0.25
N VAL A 288 22.59 15.04 -1.12
CA VAL A 288 21.51 14.14 -1.51
C VAL A 288 21.83 13.57 -2.87
N VAL A 289 21.82 12.24 -2.98
CA VAL A 289 22.21 11.49 -4.18
C VAL A 289 21.20 10.39 -4.48
N ARG A 290 21.23 9.88 -5.71
CA ARG A 290 20.44 8.70 -6.05
C ARG A 290 21.13 7.44 -5.59
N GLN A 291 20.35 6.41 -5.24
CA GLN A 291 20.87 5.11 -4.82
C GLN A 291 21.93 4.55 -5.78
N LYS A 292 21.74 4.71 -7.08
CA LYS A 292 22.66 4.24 -8.12
C LYS A 292 24.03 4.97 -8.13
N GLU A 293 24.11 6.16 -7.54
CA GLU A 293 25.33 6.97 -7.47
C GLU A 293 26.16 6.66 -6.21
N LEU A 294 25.55 6.01 -5.24
CA LEU A 294 26.18 5.70 -3.95
C LEU A 294 27.47 4.87 -4.08
N PRO A 295 27.54 3.82 -4.92
CA PRO A 295 28.79 3.06 -5.09
C PRO A 295 29.95 3.92 -5.62
N ALA A 296 29.68 4.83 -6.56
CA ALA A 296 30.69 5.75 -7.07
C ALA A 296 31.16 6.74 -6.01
N ILE A 297 30.24 7.22 -5.18
CA ILE A 297 30.55 8.16 -4.09
C ILE A 297 31.40 7.49 -3.02
N THR A 298 31.02 6.29 -2.58
CA THR A 298 31.78 5.56 -1.56
C THR A 298 33.16 5.15 -2.05
N ALA A 299 33.30 4.79 -3.33
CA ALA A 299 34.58 4.50 -3.95
C ALA A 299 35.48 5.76 -4.05
N GLY A 300 34.92 6.89 -4.52
CA GLY A 300 35.67 8.13 -4.59
C GLY A 300 36.12 8.69 -3.25
N VAL A 301 35.25 8.61 -2.24
CA VAL A 301 35.63 9.01 -0.87
C VAL A 301 36.76 8.12 -0.34
N LYS A 302 36.68 6.81 -0.57
CA LYS A 302 37.72 5.86 -0.14
C LYS A 302 39.08 6.14 -0.81
N GLU A 303 39.06 6.58 -2.07
CA GLU A 303 40.27 6.86 -2.83
C GLU A 303 40.89 8.22 -2.44
N LEU A 304 40.05 9.26 -2.28
CA LEU A 304 40.51 10.63 -2.08
C LEU A 304 40.71 11.02 -0.62
N ALA A 305 39.95 10.37 0.28
CA ALA A 305 39.91 10.68 1.72
C ALA A 305 39.59 9.42 2.53
N PRO A 306 40.52 8.47 2.64
CA PRO A 306 40.28 7.15 3.25
C PRO A 306 39.92 7.21 4.76
N ASP A 307 40.31 8.27 5.46
CA ASP A 307 40.05 8.45 6.89
C ASP A 307 38.73 9.13 7.18
N CYS A 308 37.95 9.49 6.16
CA CYS A 308 36.62 10.06 6.31
C CYS A 308 35.60 9.05 6.80
N PHE A 309 34.69 9.51 7.67
CA PHE A 309 33.55 8.74 8.12
C PHE A 309 32.32 9.07 7.27
N VAL A 310 31.69 8.06 6.67
CA VAL A 310 30.54 8.22 5.78
C VAL A 310 29.32 7.58 6.40
N VAL A 311 28.26 8.36 6.58
CA VAL A 311 26.94 7.88 7.04
C VAL A 311 25.95 8.06 5.89
N VAL A 312 25.22 6.99 5.57
CA VAL A 312 24.19 7.00 4.54
C VAL A 312 22.84 6.69 5.18
N THR A 313 21.89 7.58 4.95
CA THR A 313 20.50 7.41 5.41
C THR A 313 19.54 7.49 4.25
N ASP A 314 18.37 6.85 4.39
CA ASP A 314 17.32 6.97 3.38
C ASP A 314 16.69 8.36 3.45
N ALA A 315 16.61 9.02 2.28
CA ALA A 315 15.86 10.25 2.12
C ALA A 315 14.56 9.92 1.39
N TYR A 316 13.46 9.84 2.13
CA TYR A 316 12.15 9.47 1.55
C TYR A 316 11.63 10.51 0.57
N ASP A 317 11.85 11.79 0.86
CA ASP A 317 11.44 12.89 0.01
C ASP A 317 12.54 13.94 -0.07
N ALA A 318 13.00 14.21 -1.28
CA ALA A 318 13.89 15.32 -1.59
C ALA A 318 13.17 16.27 -2.57
N TYR A 319 13.03 17.53 -2.17
CA TYR A 319 12.39 18.58 -2.96
C TYR A 319 13.40 19.65 -3.34
N GLY A 320 13.26 20.26 -4.50
CA GLY A 320 14.08 21.37 -4.94
C GLY A 320 14.65 21.18 -6.35
N TYR A 321 15.65 21.98 -6.69
CA TYR A 321 16.26 21.97 -8.01
C TYR A 321 16.86 20.59 -8.35
N ARG A 322 16.48 20.02 -9.51
CA ARG A 322 16.82 18.67 -9.99
C ARG A 322 16.21 17.50 -9.19
N TRP A 323 15.31 17.78 -8.22
CA TRP A 323 14.52 16.83 -7.44
C TRP A 323 13.03 17.04 -7.69
N LYS A 324 12.18 16.49 -6.83
CA LYS A 324 10.73 16.73 -6.88
C LYS A 324 10.46 18.22 -6.75
N ALA A 325 9.50 18.77 -7.51
CA ALA A 325 9.06 20.15 -7.33
C ALA A 325 8.48 20.33 -5.91
N LEU A 326 8.74 21.49 -5.31
CA LEU A 326 8.08 21.85 -4.05
C LEU A 326 6.56 21.83 -4.28
N PRO A 327 5.78 21.26 -3.36
CA PRO A 327 4.32 21.31 -3.45
C PRO A 327 3.85 22.77 -3.40
N ASP A 328 2.89 23.10 -4.25
CA ASP A 328 2.30 24.44 -4.27
C ASP A 328 1.73 24.80 -2.89
N ALA A 329 1.93 26.04 -2.45
CA ALA A 329 1.52 26.52 -1.13
C ALA A 329 0.01 26.34 -0.82
N GLY A 330 -0.83 26.12 -1.84
CA GLY A 330 -2.24 25.78 -1.69
C GLY A 330 -2.53 24.33 -1.28
N ALA A 331 -1.53 23.44 -1.33
CA ALA A 331 -1.67 22.03 -0.92
C ALA A 331 -1.30 21.79 0.56
N LEU A 332 -0.67 22.76 1.20
CA LEU A 332 -0.25 22.72 2.61
C LEU A 332 -1.26 23.45 3.50
N GLN A 333 -2.52 23.03 3.52
CA GLN A 333 -3.35 23.29 4.69
C GLN A 333 -3.09 22.21 5.73
N ILE A 334 -2.02 22.44 6.49
CA ILE A 334 -1.80 21.74 7.76
C ILE A 334 -2.88 22.26 8.72
N HIS A 335 -3.85 21.44 9.03
CA HIS A 335 -4.79 21.62 10.12
C HIS A 335 -4.65 20.46 11.11
#